data_f2e2d37d9f7a8e237d65978dd89252ee
#
_entry.id   f2e2d37d9f7a8e237d65978dd89252ee
#
_cell.length_a   1.000
_cell.length_b   1.000
_cell.length_c   1.000
_cell.angle_alpha   90.00
_cell.angle_beta   90.00
_cell.angle_gamma   90.00
#
_symmetry.space_group_name_H-M   'P 1'
#
loop_
_entity.id
_entity.type
_entity.pdbx_description
1 polymer ?
#
loop_
_entity_poly.entity_id
_entity_poly.type
_entity_poly.pdbx_seq_one_letter_code
_entity_poly.pdbx_strand_id
1 'polypeptide(L)'
;MSASKQTILSVEHLKKYFQTASGQLHAVDDINFTLAKGETLGVVGESGCGKSTLGRTILRLHEPTDGKVIFDGKDVTACSKQEMKKLREDMQIIFQDPFASINPRMTVSQTIAEPLLIQGKYKPSDKEALNRHVRQVMDRVGLAQRLVNAYPHELDGGRRQRIGIGRALALEPKFIVCDEPVSALDVSIQAQILNLMQDIQEEMGLTYLFITHDLSVVKHLSNQIMVMYLGQCIEKAESSELFKNPKHPYTQALLDAIPVADLDSRHTER
;
A
#
# COMPACT_ATOMS: atom_id res chain seq x y z
N MET A 1 13.71 -0.40 28.60
CA MET A 1 12.45 0.35 28.51
C MET A 1 12.20 0.61 27.03
N SER A 2 11.27 -0.12 26.41
CA SER A 2 10.89 0.10 25.01
C SER A 2 10.20 1.46 24.94
N ALA A 3 10.80 2.40 24.21
CA ALA A 3 10.13 3.67 23.92
C ALA A 3 8.78 3.34 23.26
N SER A 4 7.68 3.82 23.82
CA SER A 4 6.36 3.64 23.23
C SER A 4 6.39 4.23 21.83
N LYS A 5 6.32 3.38 20.79
CA LYS A 5 6.27 3.84 19.40
C LYS A 5 5.04 4.72 19.21
N GLN A 6 5.22 5.88 18.61
CA GLN A 6 4.14 6.83 18.37
C GLN A 6 3.14 6.24 17.35
N THR A 7 1.87 6.12 17.73
CA THR A 7 0.79 5.73 16.83
C THR A 7 0.57 6.81 15.77
N ILE A 8 0.62 6.44 14.50
CA ILE A 8 0.34 7.35 13.38
C ILE A 8 -1.07 7.15 12.82
N LEU A 9 -1.58 5.91 12.87
CA LEU A 9 -2.92 5.57 12.37
C LEU A 9 -3.68 4.78 13.43
N SER A 10 -4.91 5.19 13.74
CA SER A 10 -5.90 4.44 14.51
C SER A 10 -7.16 4.27 13.68
N VAL A 11 -7.64 3.04 13.60
CA VAL A 11 -8.90 2.67 12.92
C VAL A 11 -9.81 2.06 13.96
N GLU A 12 -11.01 2.64 14.11
CA GLU A 12 -11.95 2.31 15.19
C GLU A 12 -13.32 2.00 14.58
N HIS A 13 -13.78 0.76 14.75
CA HIS A 13 -15.10 0.28 14.31
C HIS A 13 -15.43 0.61 12.85
N LEU A 14 -14.40 0.60 11.97
CA LEU A 14 -14.54 1.04 10.59
C LEU A 14 -15.43 0.08 9.81
N LYS A 15 -16.45 0.64 9.14
CA LYS A 15 -17.39 -0.08 8.28
C LYS A 15 -17.48 0.56 6.91
N LYS A 16 -17.52 -0.27 5.88
CA LYS A 16 -17.86 0.14 4.53
C LYS A 16 -18.78 -0.87 3.88
N TYR A 17 -20.02 -0.45 3.64
CA TYR A 17 -21.05 -1.24 3.00
C TYR A 17 -21.42 -0.64 1.65
N PHE A 18 -21.67 -1.49 0.68
CA PHE A 18 -22.14 -1.11 -0.65
C PHE A 18 -23.54 -1.63 -0.90
N GLN A 19 -24.40 -0.80 -1.45
CA GLN A 19 -25.71 -1.24 -1.89
C GLN A 19 -25.58 -1.96 -3.22
N THR A 20 -26.06 -3.20 -3.30
CA THR A 20 -26.09 -4.01 -4.52
C THR A 20 -27.52 -4.40 -4.89
N ALA A 21 -27.71 -4.94 -6.08
CA ALA A 21 -29.04 -5.43 -6.50
C ALA A 21 -29.56 -6.58 -5.62
N SER A 22 -28.66 -7.36 -5.01
CA SER A 22 -28.98 -8.50 -4.14
C SER A 22 -29.01 -8.17 -2.65
N GLY A 23 -28.81 -6.90 -2.26
CA GLY A 23 -28.78 -6.47 -0.87
C GLY A 23 -27.53 -5.66 -0.53
N GLN A 24 -27.24 -5.55 0.76
CA GLN A 24 -26.10 -4.80 1.26
C GLN A 24 -24.85 -5.70 1.35
N LEU A 25 -23.77 -5.32 0.67
CA LEU A 25 -22.48 -5.96 0.75
C LEU A 25 -21.65 -5.32 1.87
N HIS A 26 -21.31 -6.07 2.89
CA HIS A 26 -20.42 -5.66 3.98
C HIS A 26 -18.96 -5.89 3.57
N ALA A 27 -18.38 -4.95 2.83
CA ALA A 27 -17.03 -5.11 2.31
C ALA A 27 -15.94 -4.86 3.37
N VAL A 28 -16.22 -4.02 4.37
CA VAL A 28 -15.43 -3.81 5.59
C VAL A 28 -16.43 -3.75 6.74
N ASP A 29 -16.24 -4.59 7.73
CA ASP A 29 -17.19 -4.74 8.83
C ASP A 29 -16.47 -4.82 10.19
N ASP A 30 -16.59 -3.74 10.95
CA ASP A 30 -16.05 -3.58 12.31
C ASP A 30 -14.52 -3.77 12.43
N ILE A 31 -13.76 -3.17 11.54
CA ILE A 31 -12.29 -3.26 11.56
C ILE A 31 -11.71 -2.31 12.61
N ASN A 32 -10.83 -2.88 13.46
CA ASN A 32 -10.16 -2.17 14.55
C ASN A 32 -8.66 -2.47 14.56
N PHE A 33 -7.80 -1.45 14.46
CA PHE A 33 -6.36 -1.59 14.66
C PHE A 33 -5.66 -0.24 14.86
N THR A 34 -4.44 -0.31 15.37
CA THR A 34 -3.51 0.81 15.42
C THR A 34 -2.23 0.45 14.69
N LEU A 35 -1.55 1.45 14.12
CA LEU A 35 -0.29 1.31 13.42
C LEU A 35 0.68 2.38 13.90
N ALA A 36 1.88 1.97 14.32
CA ALA A 36 2.91 2.89 14.78
C ALA A 36 3.70 3.46 13.60
N LYS A 37 4.28 4.63 13.78
CA LYS A 37 5.13 5.30 12.80
C LYS A 37 6.33 4.42 12.43
N GLY A 38 6.59 4.29 11.13
CA GLY A 38 7.68 3.48 10.58
C GLY A 38 7.42 1.97 10.56
N GLU A 39 6.21 1.52 10.94
CA GLU A 39 5.82 0.11 10.89
C GLU A 39 5.07 -0.24 9.61
N THR A 40 5.11 -1.52 9.26
CA THR A 40 4.28 -2.11 8.20
C THR A 40 3.25 -3.04 8.82
N LEU A 41 1.95 -2.77 8.51
CA LEU A 41 0.87 -3.73 8.73
C LEU A 41 0.57 -4.45 7.41
N GLY A 42 0.84 -5.75 7.36
CA GLY A 42 0.40 -6.61 6.26
C GLY A 42 -1.08 -6.94 6.39
N VAL A 43 -1.84 -6.79 5.33
CA VAL A 43 -3.26 -7.18 5.25
C VAL A 43 -3.41 -8.28 4.23
N VAL A 44 -3.79 -9.47 4.68
CA VAL A 44 -3.87 -10.67 3.85
C VAL A 44 -5.26 -11.30 3.88
N GLY A 45 -5.57 -12.14 2.90
CA GLY A 45 -6.82 -12.86 2.76
C GLY A 45 -7.15 -13.11 1.30
N GLU A 46 -8.18 -13.90 1.01
CA GLU A 46 -8.62 -14.20 -0.36
C GLU A 46 -9.03 -12.96 -1.16
N SER A 47 -9.02 -13.11 -2.49
CA SER A 47 -9.53 -12.06 -3.38
C SER A 47 -11.00 -11.76 -3.06
N GLY A 48 -11.36 -10.47 -3.03
CA GLY A 48 -12.73 -10.04 -2.73
C GLY A 48 -13.10 -9.98 -1.25
N CYS A 49 -12.22 -10.35 -0.29
CA CYS A 49 -12.55 -10.29 1.15
C CYS A 49 -12.58 -8.86 1.75
N GLY A 50 -12.32 -7.80 0.96
CA GLY A 50 -12.46 -6.41 1.41
C GLY A 50 -11.14 -5.64 1.61
N LYS A 51 -9.96 -6.23 1.40
CA LYS A 51 -8.63 -5.60 1.64
C LYS A 51 -8.45 -4.24 0.94
N SER A 52 -8.63 -4.21 -0.37
CA SER A 52 -8.50 -2.96 -1.16
C SER A 52 -9.57 -1.94 -0.76
N THR A 53 -10.77 -2.39 -0.42
CA THR A 53 -11.83 -1.52 0.10
C THR A 53 -11.42 -0.90 1.44
N LEU A 54 -10.80 -1.67 2.34
CA LEU A 54 -10.26 -1.17 3.61
C LEU A 54 -9.24 -0.05 3.37
N GLY A 55 -8.22 -0.29 2.55
CA GLY A 55 -7.19 0.71 2.23
C GLY A 55 -7.79 2.00 1.64
N ARG A 56 -8.71 1.86 0.68
CA ARG A 56 -9.39 3.00 0.04
C ARG A 56 -10.32 3.74 1.00
N THR A 57 -10.94 3.06 1.97
CA THR A 57 -11.78 3.69 2.99
C THR A 57 -10.93 4.46 4.01
N ILE A 58 -9.78 3.93 4.42
CA ILE A 58 -8.82 4.62 5.28
C ILE A 58 -8.35 5.94 4.64
N LEU A 59 -8.08 5.94 3.33
CA LEU A 59 -7.70 7.15 2.58
C LEU A 59 -8.89 8.03 2.20
N ARG A 60 -10.10 7.65 2.62
CA ARG A 60 -11.34 8.33 2.26
C ARG A 60 -11.49 8.55 0.74
N LEU A 61 -11.07 7.54 -0.04
CA LEU A 61 -11.43 7.40 -1.46
C LEU A 61 -12.82 6.77 -1.58
N HIS A 62 -13.22 5.96 -0.60
CA HIS A 62 -14.59 5.55 -0.31
C HIS A 62 -15.01 6.17 1.01
N GLU A 63 -16.14 6.87 1.03
CA GLU A 63 -16.70 7.37 2.29
C GLU A 63 -17.05 6.17 3.18
N PRO A 64 -16.62 6.15 4.45
CA PRO A 64 -16.99 5.10 5.38
C PRO A 64 -18.50 5.10 5.62
N THR A 65 -19.07 3.94 5.93
CA THR A 65 -20.47 3.82 6.35
C THR A 65 -20.60 4.16 7.82
N ASP A 66 -19.60 3.76 8.64
CA ASP A 66 -19.55 4.02 10.07
C ASP A 66 -18.09 3.87 10.56
N GLY A 67 -17.82 4.26 11.82
CA GLY A 67 -16.52 4.17 12.45
C GLY A 67 -15.64 5.40 12.20
N LYS A 68 -14.38 5.30 12.66
CA LYS A 68 -13.41 6.42 12.61
C LYS A 68 -12.07 5.97 12.07
N VAL A 69 -11.40 6.91 11.41
CA VAL A 69 -9.99 6.81 11.02
C VAL A 69 -9.26 8.05 11.55
N ILE A 70 -8.33 7.85 12.46
CA ILE A 70 -7.51 8.92 13.04
C ILE A 70 -6.10 8.78 12.48
N PHE A 71 -5.63 9.79 11.76
CA PHE A 71 -4.29 9.84 11.18
C PHE A 71 -3.53 11.05 11.73
N ASP A 72 -2.36 10.80 12.32
CA ASP A 72 -1.49 11.82 12.94
C ASP A 72 -2.28 12.77 13.87
N GLY A 73 -3.19 12.19 14.69
CA GLY A 73 -4.06 12.89 15.63
C GLY A 73 -5.29 13.58 15.01
N LYS A 74 -5.52 13.48 13.69
CA LYS A 74 -6.66 14.09 13.00
C LYS A 74 -7.68 13.03 12.59
N ASP A 75 -8.96 13.30 12.83
CA ASP A 75 -10.06 12.45 12.37
C ASP A 75 -10.30 12.65 10.86
N VAL A 76 -9.81 11.71 10.05
CA VAL A 76 -9.93 11.68 8.58
C VAL A 76 -11.40 11.65 8.15
N THR A 77 -12.26 10.96 8.93
CA THR A 77 -13.68 10.76 8.58
C THR A 77 -14.50 12.05 8.75
N ALA A 78 -14.08 12.94 9.65
CA ALA A 78 -14.76 14.20 9.93
C ALA A 78 -14.16 15.41 9.18
N CYS A 79 -13.03 15.25 8.49
CA CYS A 79 -12.35 16.34 7.78
C CYS A 79 -13.20 16.98 6.69
N SER A 80 -13.13 18.28 6.55
CA SER A 80 -13.62 19.02 5.40
C SER A 80 -12.83 18.66 4.11
N LYS A 81 -13.35 19.02 2.95
CA LYS A 81 -12.63 18.81 1.66
C LYS A 81 -11.27 19.51 1.62
N GLN A 82 -11.13 20.69 2.24
CA GLN A 82 -9.85 21.42 2.28
C GLN A 82 -8.83 20.75 3.20
N GLU A 83 -9.26 20.28 4.37
CA GLU A 83 -8.42 19.53 5.30
C GLU A 83 -8.00 18.20 4.69
N MET A 84 -8.93 17.49 4.02
CA MET A 84 -8.64 16.24 3.33
C MET A 84 -7.62 16.44 2.18
N LYS A 85 -7.69 17.57 1.46
CA LYS A 85 -6.67 17.90 0.45
C LYS A 85 -5.27 17.97 1.06
N LYS A 86 -5.13 18.59 2.25
CA LYS A 86 -3.84 18.66 2.97
C LYS A 86 -3.39 17.29 3.49
N LEU A 87 -4.33 16.51 4.07
CA LEU A 87 -4.00 15.15 4.55
C LEU A 87 -3.52 14.22 3.44
N ARG A 88 -4.00 14.41 2.22
CA ARG A 88 -3.54 13.65 1.05
C ARG A 88 -2.08 13.91 0.66
N GLU A 89 -1.44 14.95 1.19
CA GLU A 89 0.02 15.10 1.06
C GLU A 89 0.74 14.03 1.86
N ASP A 90 0.26 13.76 3.07
CA ASP A 90 0.86 12.81 4.03
C ASP A 90 0.36 11.36 3.85
N MET A 91 -0.77 11.15 3.15
CA MET A 91 -1.42 9.84 2.95
C MET A 91 -1.53 9.53 1.46
N GLN A 92 -0.80 8.54 0.98
CA GLN A 92 -0.73 8.19 -0.45
C GLN A 92 -1.14 6.74 -0.70
N ILE A 93 -1.32 6.39 -1.98
CA ILE A 93 -1.63 5.03 -2.41
C ILE A 93 -0.75 4.62 -3.60
N ILE A 94 -0.27 3.39 -3.56
CA ILE A 94 0.31 2.67 -4.69
C ILE A 94 -0.74 1.64 -5.12
N PHE A 95 -1.21 1.73 -6.37
CA PHE A 95 -2.27 0.89 -6.89
C PHE A 95 -1.75 -0.44 -7.44
N GLN A 96 -2.62 -1.44 -7.47
CA GLN A 96 -2.39 -2.79 -7.95
C GLN A 96 -1.96 -2.84 -9.42
N ASP A 97 -2.65 -2.11 -10.28
CA ASP A 97 -2.39 -2.09 -11.73
C ASP A 97 -1.67 -0.80 -12.14
N PRO A 98 -0.37 -0.89 -12.45
CA PRO A 98 0.38 0.27 -12.91
C PRO A 98 -0.08 0.77 -14.29
N PHE A 99 -0.74 -0.06 -15.11
CA PHE A 99 -1.28 0.36 -16.40
C PHE A 99 -2.54 1.22 -16.22
N ALA A 100 -3.48 0.77 -15.42
CA ALA A 100 -4.74 1.49 -15.19
C ALA A 100 -4.56 2.75 -14.33
N SER A 101 -3.52 2.78 -13.48
CA SER A 101 -3.30 3.88 -12.53
C SER A 101 -2.51 5.05 -13.09
N ILE A 102 -1.83 4.88 -14.23
CA ILE A 102 -1.00 5.92 -14.88
C ILE A 102 -1.71 6.41 -16.14
N ASN A 103 -1.77 7.74 -16.31
CA ASN A 103 -2.31 8.32 -17.54
C ASN A 103 -1.34 8.06 -18.72
N PRO A 104 -1.74 7.28 -19.74
CA PRO A 104 -0.87 6.91 -20.86
C PRO A 104 -0.43 8.09 -21.73
N ARG A 105 -1.07 9.26 -21.59
CA ARG A 105 -0.74 10.50 -22.33
C ARG A 105 0.27 11.37 -21.60
N MET A 106 0.69 11.00 -20.40
CA MET A 106 1.69 11.73 -19.60
C MET A 106 3.04 11.02 -19.67
N THR A 107 4.11 11.80 -19.73
CA THR A 107 5.46 11.26 -19.61
C THR A 107 5.76 10.87 -18.16
N VAL A 108 6.89 10.16 -17.95
CA VAL A 108 7.40 9.82 -16.61
C VAL A 108 7.48 11.06 -15.73
N SER A 109 8.12 12.13 -16.21
CA SER A 109 8.26 13.38 -15.45
C SER A 109 6.94 14.03 -15.14
N GLN A 110 6.01 14.06 -16.09
CA GLN A 110 4.68 14.63 -15.88
C GLN A 110 3.89 13.85 -14.83
N THR A 111 3.96 12.52 -14.86
CA THR A 111 3.25 11.65 -13.89
C THR A 111 3.77 11.86 -12.47
N ILE A 112 5.09 11.97 -12.28
CA ILE A 112 5.70 12.21 -10.97
C ILE A 112 5.44 13.65 -10.50
N ALA A 113 5.43 14.63 -11.41
CA ALA A 113 5.20 16.04 -11.11
C ALA A 113 3.73 16.36 -10.76
N GLU A 114 2.77 15.57 -11.28
CA GLU A 114 1.33 15.84 -11.17
C GLU A 114 0.86 16.10 -9.73
N PRO A 115 1.14 15.24 -8.71
CA PRO A 115 0.72 15.49 -7.34
C PRO A 115 1.32 16.78 -6.75
N LEU A 116 2.56 17.12 -7.11
CA LEU A 116 3.24 18.33 -6.65
C LEU A 116 2.53 19.59 -7.17
N LEU A 117 2.09 19.55 -8.44
CA LEU A 117 1.36 20.67 -9.07
C LEU A 117 -0.08 20.78 -8.52
N ILE A 118 -0.78 19.67 -8.32
CA ILE A 118 -2.14 19.64 -7.75
C ILE A 118 -2.16 20.20 -6.33
N GLN A 119 -1.13 19.88 -5.53
CA GLN A 119 -0.99 20.40 -4.17
C GLN A 119 -0.44 21.84 -4.12
N GLY A 120 0.00 22.39 -5.25
CA GLY A 120 0.52 23.74 -5.34
C GLY A 120 1.91 23.90 -4.70
N LYS A 121 2.70 22.82 -4.60
CA LYS A 121 4.08 22.88 -4.10
C LYS A 121 5.00 23.68 -5.01
N TYR A 122 4.70 23.70 -6.29
CA TYR A 122 5.42 24.45 -7.33
C TYR A 122 4.47 25.27 -8.18
N LYS A 123 4.86 26.48 -8.53
CA LYS A 123 4.17 27.33 -9.51
C LYS A 123 4.61 26.93 -10.92
N PRO A 124 3.84 27.23 -11.97
CA PRO A 124 4.23 27.02 -13.35
C PRO A 124 5.54 27.69 -13.78
N SER A 125 5.96 28.75 -13.05
CA SER A 125 7.25 29.45 -13.22
C SER A 125 8.43 28.66 -12.70
N ASP A 126 8.23 27.74 -11.76
CA ASP A 126 9.30 27.08 -10.98
C ASP A 126 9.82 25.81 -11.67
N LYS A 127 9.84 25.80 -13.01
CA LYS A 127 10.13 24.60 -13.85
C LYS A 127 11.45 23.93 -13.49
N GLU A 128 12.52 24.70 -13.24
CA GLU A 128 13.82 24.11 -12.91
C GLU A 128 13.83 23.41 -11.56
N ALA A 129 13.18 24.00 -10.53
CA ALA A 129 13.07 23.41 -9.22
C ALA A 129 12.20 22.14 -9.24
N LEU A 130 11.08 22.19 -9.96
CA LEU A 130 10.21 21.02 -10.18
C LEU A 130 10.97 19.90 -10.89
N ASN A 131 11.70 20.21 -11.96
CA ASN A 131 12.48 19.22 -12.71
C ASN A 131 13.57 18.59 -11.84
N ARG A 132 14.27 19.35 -11.01
CA ARG A 132 15.24 18.81 -10.04
C ARG A 132 14.59 17.85 -9.07
N HIS A 133 13.44 18.20 -8.49
CA HIS A 133 12.70 17.34 -7.57
C HIS A 133 12.26 16.05 -8.26
N VAL A 134 11.68 16.13 -9.45
CA VAL A 134 11.26 14.94 -10.24
C VAL A 134 12.45 14.03 -10.50
N ARG A 135 13.62 14.56 -10.86
CA ARG A 135 14.85 13.77 -11.08
C ARG A 135 15.31 13.08 -9.80
N GLN A 136 15.27 13.76 -8.66
CA GLN A 136 15.59 13.16 -7.35
C GLN A 136 14.64 11.99 -7.02
N VAL A 137 13.34 12.15 -7.28
CA VAL A 137 12.36 11.07 -7.10
C VAL A 137 12.65 9.91 -8.06
N MET A 138 12.97 10.20 -9.35
CA MET A 138 13.36 9.17 -10.32
C MET A 138 14.58 8.37 -9.85
N ASP A 139 15.61 9.04 -9.33
CA ASP A 139 16.81 8.37 -8.81
C ASP A 139 16.46 7.48 -7.61
N ARG A 140 15.65 7.99 -6.67
CA ARG A 140 15.20 7.24 -5.48
C ARG A 140 14.46 5.96 -5.84
N VAL A 141 13.64 5.97 -6.89
CA VAL A 141 12.91 4.77 -7.33
C VAL A 141 13.67 3.95 -8.38
N GLY A 142 14.94 4.29 -8.67
CA GLY A 142 15.77 3.57 -9.60
C GLY A 142 15.32 3.68 -11.07
N LEU A 143 14.72 4.80 -11.46
CA LEU A 143 14.39 5.12 -12.85
C LEU A 143 15.53 5.90 -13.53
N ALA A 144 16.07 5.37 -14.62
CA ALA A 144 17.13 6.03 -15.35
C ALA A 144 16.70 7.42 -15.86
N GLN A 145 17.55 8.43 -15.68
CA GLN A 145 17.29 9.83 -16.05
C GLN A 145 16.92 10.05 -17.53
N ARG A 146 17.39 9.18 -18.41
CA ARG A 146 17.05 9.21 -19.86
C ARG A 146 15.56 8.94 -20.12
N LEU A 147 14.83 8.34 -19.17
CA LEU A 147 13.41 7.99 -19.29
C LEU A 147 12.47 9.16 -18.92
N VAL A 148 13.02 10.32 -18.57
CA VAL A 148 12.24 11.48 -18.09
C VAL A 148 11.10 11.89 -19.03
N ASN A 149 11.32 11.76 -20.35
CA ASN A 149 10.33 12.08 -21.39
C ASN A 149 9.66 10.83 -22.00
N ALA A 150 9.97 9.63 -21.52
CA ALA A 150 9.34 8.41 -22.01
C ALA A 150 7.87 8.34 -21.57
N TYR A 151 7.06 7.69 -22.39
CA TYR A 151 5.65 7.41 -22.07
C TYR A 151 5.52 6.02 -21.43
N PRO A 152 4.49 5.79 -20.59
CA PRO A 152 4.28 4.52 -19.93
C PRO A 152 4.22 3.31 -20.87
N HIS A 153 3.67 3.46 -22.08
CA HIS A 153 3.56 2.38 -23.06
C HIS A 153 4.92 1.93 -23.65
N GLU A 154 5.97 2.75 -23.52
CA GLU A 154 7.34 2.42 -23.95
C GLU A 154 8.13 1.63 -22.91
N LEU A 155 7.53 1.38 -21.72
CA LEU A 155 8.20 0.81 -20.55
C LEU A 155 7.61 -0.55 -20.17
N ASP A 156 8.44 -1.39 -19.57
CA ASP A 156 8.00 -2.66 -18.96
C ASP A 156 7.19 -2.46 -17.66
N GLY A 157 6.61 -3.54 -17.14
CA GLY A 157 5.79 -3.52 -15.94
C GLY A 157 6.54 -3.00 -14.71
N GLY A 158 7.78 -3.43 -14.50
CA GLY A 158 8.61 -3.01 -13.36
C GLY A 158 8.92 -1.52 -13.37
N ARG A 159 9.25 -0.95 -14.56
CA ARG A 159 9.48 0.50 -14.70
C ARG A 159 8.18 1.29 -14.47
N ARG A 160 7.04 0.81 -14.98
CA ARG A 160 5.74 1.45 -14.70
C ARG A 160 5.40 1.44 -13.22
N GLN A 161 5.66 0.31 -12.53
CA GLN A 161 5.45 0.27 -11.08
C GLN A 161 6.34 1.27 -10.35
N ARG A 162 7.60 1.42 -10.75
CA ARG A 162 8.50 2.44 -10.21
C ARG A 162 7.99 3.87 -10.44
N ILE A 163 7.31 4.16 -11.56
CA ILE A 163 6.63 5.45 -11.79
C ILE A 163 5.49 5.64 -10.80
N GLY A 164 4.65 4.61 -10.58
CA GLY A 164 3.57 4.65 -9.60
C GLY A 164 4.06 4.90 -8.17
N ILE A 165 5.16 4.22 -7.79
CA ILE A 165 5.85 4.46 -6.51
C ILE A 165 6.38 5.88 -6.44
N GLY A 166 7.09 6.36 -7.49
CA GLY A 166 7.62 7.71 -7.57
C GLY A 166 6.55 8.79 -7.45
N ARG A 167 5.39 8.58 -8.11
CA ARG A 167 4.23 9.46 -7.97
C ARG A 167 3.73 9.55 -6.52
N ALA A 168 3.65 8.43 -5.83
CA ALA A 168 3.24 8.42 -4.42
C ALA A 168 4.28 9.10 -3.51
N LEU A 169 5.57 8.93 -3.80
CA LEU A 169 6.67 9.50 -3.00
C LEU A 169 6.92 11.00 -3.27
N ALA A 170 6.44 11.55 -4.38
CA ALA A 170 6.71 12.93 -4.80
C ALA A 170 6.31 13.97 -3.74
N LEU A 171 5.30 13.69 -2.91
CA LEU A 171 4.85 14.55 -1.82
C LEU A 171 5.55 14.29 -0.49
N GLU A 172 6.50 13.34 -0.42
CA GLU A 172 7.18 12.91 0.80
C GLU A 172 6.19 12.52 1.92
N PRO A 173 5.30 11.54 1.65
CA PRO A 173 4.23 11.18 2.57
C PRO A 173 4.77 10.53 3.84
N LYS A 174 3.91 10.44 4.87
CA LYS A 174 4.19 9.69 6.12
C LYS A 174 3.61 8.29 6.09
N PHE A 175 2.55 8.08 5.29
CA PHE A 175 1.79 6.84 5.23
C PHE A 175 1.41 6.49 3.79
N ILE A 176 1.60 5.24 3.41
CA ILE A 176 1.25 4.74 2.08
C ILE A 176 0.43 3.45 2.22
N VAL A 177 -0.72 3.42 1.57
CA VAL A 177 -1.45 2.18 1.29
C VAL A 177 -0.86 1.55 0.02
N CYS A 178 -0.31 0.35 0.13
CA CYS A 178 0.21 -0.44 -0.97
C CYS A 178 -0.85 -1.49 -1.33
N ASP A 179 -1.68 -1.20 -2.33
CA ASP A 179 -2.79 -2.07 -2.75
C ASP A 179 -2.27 -3.06 -3.81
N GLU A 180 -1.83 -4.25 -3.38
CA GLU A 180 -1.24 -5.32 -4.20
C GLU A 180 -0.13 -4.84 -5.15
N PRO A 181 0.90 -4.13 -4.68
CA PRO A 181 1.81 -3.36 -5.52
C PRO A 181 2.70 -4.20 -6.46
N VAL A 182 2.71 -5.52 -6.31
CA VAL A 182 3.58 -6.42 -7.10
C VAL A 182 2.82 -7.55 -7.80
N SER A 183 1.51 -7.68 -7.58
CA SER A 183 0.72 -8.84 -8.06
C SER A 183 0.70 -9.03 -9.58
N ALA A 184 0.89 -7.96 -10.36
CA ALA A 184 0.89 -7.96 -11.82
C ALA A 184 2.30 -8.10 -12.44
N LEU A 185 3.34 -8.39 -11.63
CA LEU A 185 4.73 -8.43 -12.06
C LEU A 185 5.30 -9.85 -12.01
N ASP A 186 6.33 -10.11 -12.82
CA ASP A 186 7.11 -11.35 -12.75
C ASP A 186 7.85 -11.48 -11.42
N VAL A 187 8.05 -12.71 -10.92
CA VAL A 187 8.63 -13.00 -9.60
C VAL A 187 9.97 -12.29 -9.35
N SER A 188 10.85 -12.24 -10.35
CA SER A 188 12.15 -11.55 -10.23
C SER A 188 12.02 -10.03 -10.08
N ILE A 189 11.05 -9.44 -10.76
CA ILE A 189 10.74 -8.01 -10.69
C ILE A 189 10.02 -7.70 -9.37
N GLN A 190 9.13 -8.59 -8.90
CA GLN A 190 8.50 -8.46 -7.59
C GLN A 190 9.54 -8.28 -6.49
N ALA A 191 10.55 -9.18 -6.42
CA ALA A 191 11.60 -9.10 -5.41
C ALA A 191 12.35 -7.76 -5.45
N GLN A 192 12.65 -7.24 -6.66
CA GLN A 192 13.31 -5.95 -6.81
C GLN A 192 12.45 -4.77 -6.32
N ILE A 193 11.14 -4.80 -6.59
CA ILE A 193 10.22 -3.76 -6.12
C ILE A 193 10.03 -3.82 -4.60
N LEU A 194 9.95 -5.02 -4.02
CA LEU A 194 9.80 -5.20 -2.58
C LEU A 194 11.05 -4.70 -1.83
N ASN A 195 12.25 -5.03 -2.29
CA ASN A 195 13.50 -4.51 -1.74
C ASN A 195 13.55 -2.97 -1.85
N LEU A 196 13.22 -2.42 -3.02
CA LEU A 196 13.14 -0.97 -3.20
C LEU A 196 12.19 -0.31 -2.19
N MET A 197 11.03 -0.92 -1.94
CA MET A 197 10.05 -0.38 -0.98
C MET A 197 10.57 -0.44 0.47
N GLN A 198 11.33 -1.49 0.83
CA GLN A 198 11.99 -1.57 2.14
C GLN A 198 13.07 -0.50 2.30
N ASP A 199 13.97 -0.35 1.30
CA ASP A 199 15.03 0.66 1.32
C ASP A 199 14.43 2.07 1.49
N ILE A 200 13.37 2.39 0.74
CA ILE A 200 12.66 3.66 0.83
C ILE A 200 11.99 3.83 2.20
N GLN A 201 11.40 2.76 2.76
CA GLN A 201 10.81 2.81 4.09
C GLN A 201 11.82 3.18 5.15
N GLU A 202 13.00 2.54 5.12
CA GLU A 202 14.09 2.80 6.06
C GLU A 202 14.65 4.23 5.88
N GLU A 203 14.89 4.65 4.63
CA GLU A 203 15.42 5.99 4.33
C GLU A 203 14.50 7.10 4.80
N MET A 204 13.18 6.96 4.55
CA MET A 204 12.20 8.03 4.77
C MET A 204 11.39 7.86 6.07
N GLY A 205 11.52 6.75 6.78
CA GLY A 205 10.71 6.43 7.96
C GLY A 205 9.23 6.26 7.64
N LEU A 206 8.91 5.69 6.47
CA LEU A 206 7.54 5.53 5.99
C LEU A 206 6.78 4.48 6.78
N THR A 207 5.48 4.68 6.89
CA THR A 207 4.55 3.70 7.45
C THR A 207 3.73 3.09 6.33
N TYR A 208 3.62 1.76 6.27
CA TYR A 208 2.89 1.06 5.22
C TYR A 208 1.67 0.31 5.74
N LEU A 209 0.57 0.39 5.01
CA LEU A 209 -0.49 -0.62 5.01
C LEU A 209 -0.31 -1.46 3.74
N PHE A 210 0.25 -2.65 3.88
CA PHE A 210 0.63 -3.49 2.75
C PHE A 210 -0.42 -4.57 2.48
N ILE A 211 -1.19 -4.41 1.43
CA ILE A 211 -2.27 -5.32 1.03
C ILE A 211 -1.73 -6.29 0.00
N THR A 212 -1.90 -7.59 0.25
CA THR A 212 -1.54 -8.65 -0.71
C THR A 212 -2.34 -9.92 -0.42
N HIS A 213 -2.40 -10.80 -1.40
CA HIS A 213 -2.87 -12.19 -1.20
C HIS A 213 -1.71 -13.17 -0.97
N ASP A 214 -0.45 -12.72 -1.12
CA ASP A 214 0.74 -13.54 -0.94
C ASP A 214 1.31 -13.37 0.49
N LEU A 215 1.14 -14.40 1.31
CA LEU A 215 1.65 -14.46 2.67
C LEU A 215 3.18 -14.46 2.74
N SER A 216 3.87 -14.98 1.72
CA SER A 216 5.33 -15.00 1.67
C SER A 216 5.91 -13.59 1.64
N VAL A 217 5.24 -12.68 0.92
CA VAL A 217 5.62 -11.26 0.83
C VAL A 217 5.52 -10.57 2.19
N VAL A 218 4.36 -10.70 2.87
CA VAL A 218 4.14 -10.00 4.15
C VAL A 218 5.01 -10.55 5.28
N LYS A 219 5.43 -11.82 5.20
CA LYS A 219 6.33 -12.44 6.19
C LYS A 219 7.62 -11.64 6.38
N HIS A 220 8.16 -11.12 5.29
CA HIS A 220 9.45 -10.41 5.29
C HIS A 220 9.31 -8.89 5.46
N LEU A 221 8.18 -8.31 5.03
CA LEU A 221 7.98 -6.87 5.02
C LEU A 221 7.23 -6.34 6.25
N SER A 222 6.42 -7.19 6.92
CA SER A 222 5.46 -6.69 7.90
C SER A 222 5.90 -6.94 9.33
N ASN A 223 5.71 -5.93 10.19
CA ASN A 223 5.86 -6.07 11.63
C ASN A 223 4.68 -6.85 12.23
N GLN A 224 3.47 -6.50 11.78
CA GLN A 224 2.24 -7.16 12.15
C GLN A 224 1.46 -7.58 10.91
N ILE A 225 0.68 -8.64 11.03
CA ILE A 225 -0.18 -9.14 9.95
C ILE A 225 -1.61 -9.21 10.47
N MET A 226 -2.53 -8.73 9.64
CA MET A 226 -3.96 -8.81 9.83
C MET A 226 -4.56 -9.70 8.74
N VAL A 227 -5.23 -10.77 9.14
CA VAL A 227 -5.93 -11.69 8.25
C VAL A 227 -7.38 -11.26 8.13
N MET A 228 -7.81 -10.98 6.91
CA MET A 228 -9.19 -10.59 6.60
C MET A 228 -9.96 -11.74 5.95
N TYR A 229 -11.20 -11.92 6.38
CA TYR A 229 -12.16 -12.85 5.82
C TYR A 229 -13.56 -12.22 5.81
N LEU A 230 -14.23 -12.20 4.66
CA LEU A 230 -15.59 -11.65 4.49
C LEU A 230 -15.80 -10.27 5.14
N GLY A 231 -14.85 -9.35 4.94
CA GLY A 231 -14.93 -7.98 5.45
C GLY A 231 -14.47 -7.80 6.89
N GLN A 232 -14.16 -8.86 7.61
CA GLN A 232 -13.78 -8.82 9.03
C GLN A 232 -12.31 -9.17 9.25
N CYS A 233 -11.72 -8.65 10.33
CA CYS A 233 -10.42 -9.08 10.84
C CYS A 233 -10.63 -10.30 11.72
N ILE A 234 -10.18 -11.46 11.28
CA ILE A 234 -10.35 -12.72 12.02
C ILE A 234 -9.14 -13.08 12.88
N GLU A 235 -7.97 -12.58 12.52
CA GLU A 235 -6.74 -12.75 13.29
C GLU A 235 -5.78 -11.59 13.03
N LYS A 236 -5.12 -11.10 14.09
CA LYS A 236 -4.05 -10.10 13.99
C LYS A 236 -2.97 -10.45 14.99
N ALA A 237 -1.73 -10.54 14.53
CA ALA A 237 -0.58 -10.84 15.37
C ALA A 237 0.71 -10.24 14.81
N GLU A 238 1.80 -10.27 15.58
CA GLU A 238 3.14 -10.05 15.04
C GLU A 238 3.44 -11.07 13.94
N SER A 239 4.17 -10.67 12.91
CA SER A 239 4.46 -11.53 11.75
C SER A 239 5.05 -12.87 12.19
N SER A 240 6.07 -12.85 13.05
CA SER A 240 6.73 -14.06 13.54
C SER A 240 5.80 -15.01 14.31
N GLU A 241 4.86 -14.48 15.09
CA GLU A 241 3.92 -15.27 15.88
C GLU A 241 2.84 -15.89 14.99
N LEU A 242 2.30 -15.13 14.05
CA LEU A 242 1.26 -15.62 13.13
C LEU A 242 1.74 -16.82 12.31
N PHE A 243 3.00 -16.81 11.86
CA PHE A 243 3.57 -17.93 11.09
C PHE A 243 3.94 -19.13 11.96
N LYS A 244 4.24 -18.95 13.27
CA LYS A 244 4.58 -20.04 14.16
C LYS A 244 3.37 -20.71 14.81
N ASN A 245 2.36 -19.92 15.13
CA ASN A 245 1.23 -20.34 15.94
C ASN A 245 -0.08 -19.68 15.50
N PRO A 246 -0.52 -19.94 14.24
CA PRO A 246 -1.78 -19.42 13.74
C PRO A 246 -2.94 -20.01 14.56
N LYS A 247 -3.84 -19.14 15.03
CA LYS A 247 -4.91 -19.55 15.95
C LYS A 247 -6.21 -19.83 15.22
N HIS A 248 -6.51 -19.03 14.18
CA HIS A 248 -7.77 -19.18 13.46
C HIS A 248 -7.65 -20.26 12.37
N PRO A 249 -8.63 -21.18 12.23
CA PRO A 249 -8.57 -22.25 11.21
C PRO A 249 -8.37 -21.77 9.78
N TYR A 250 -8.95 -20.61 9.43
CA TYR A 250 -8.76 -20.01 8.11
C TYR A 250 -7.29 -19.54 7.91
N THR A 251 -6.66 -18.97 8.94
CA THR A 251 -5.24 -18.59 8.89
C THR A 251 -4.35 -19.81 8.69
N GLN A 252 -4.66 -20.92 9.39
CA GLN A 252 -3.95 -22.20 9.22
C GLN A 252 -4.07 -22.70 7.79
N ALA A 253 -5.29 -22.74 7.25
CA ALA A 253 -5.53 -23.16 5.86
C ALA A 253 -4.81 -22.28 4.84
N LEU A 254 -4.76 -20.95 5.05
CA LEU A 254 -4.00 -20.04 4.19
C LEU A 254 -2.48 -20.31 4.23
N LEU A 255 -1.93 -20.61 5.42
CA LEU A 255 -0.51 -20.92 5.59
C LEU A 255 -0.15 -22.28 4.98
N ASP A 256 -1.02 -23.28 5.13
CA ASP A 256 -0.84 -24.62 4.54
C ASP A 256 -0.87 -24.60 3.01
N ALA A 257 -1.55 -23.61 2.42
CA ALA A 257 -1.63 -23.41 0.98
C ALA A 257 -0.34 -22.78 0.38
N ILE A 258 0.60 -22.30 1.22
CA ILE A 258 1.87 -21.76 0.73
C ILE A 258 2.73 -22.92 0.23
N PRO A 259 3.20 -22.93 -1.05
CA PRO A 259 4.08 -23.94 -1.54
C PRO A 259 5.40 -23.95 -0.74
N VAL A 260 5.65 -24.98 0.04
CA VAL A 260 6.96 -25.21 0.65
C VAL A 260 7.87 -25.70 -0.46
N ALA A 261 8.94 -24.96 -0.76
CA ALA A 261 10.01 -25.43 -1.62
C ALA A 261 10.81 -26.48 -0.85
N ASP A 262 10.23 -27.68 -0.69
CA ASP A 262 10.91 -28.81 -0.08
C ASP A 262 11.78 -29.50 -1.14
N LEU A 263 13.08 -29.32 -1.03
CA LEU A 263 14.08 -29.94 -1.88
C LEU A 263 14.19 -31.46 -1.65
N ASP A 264 13.65 -31.96 -0.53
CA ASP A 264 13.73 -33.37 -0.14
C ASP A 264 12.57 -34.24 -0.67
N SER A 265 11.49 -33.65 -1.16
CA SER A 265 10.34 -34.43 -1.69
C SER A 265 10.58 -35.08 -3.07
N ARG A 266 11.75 -34.88 -3.71
CA ARG A 266 12.09 -35.47 -5.00
C ARG A 266 12.51 -36.96 -4.94
N HIS A 267 12.53 -37.59 -3.78
CA HIS A 267 13.05 -38.96 -3.61
C HIS A 267 12.01 -40.02 -3.20
N THR A 268 10.71 -39.74 -3.23
CA THR A 268 9.72 -40.75 -2.78
C THR A 268 8.72 -41.22 -3.83
N GLU A 269 9.00 -41.03 -5.15
CA GLU A 269 8.26 -41.74 -6.19
C GLU A 269 9.23 -42.49 -7.13
N ARG A 270 9.51 -43.73 -6.78
CA ARG A 270 9.92 -44.80 -7.70
C ARG A 270 9.22 -46.10 -7.31
#